data_fef47e14644946a20dc16c107aa9afc8
#
_entry.id   fef47e14644946a20dc16c107aa9afc8
#
_cell.length_a   1.000
_cell.length_b   1.000
_cell.length_c   1.000
_cell.angle_alpha   90.00
_cell.angle_beta   90.00
_cell.angle_gamma   90.00
#
_symmetry.space_group_name_H-M   'P 1'
#
loop_
_entity.id
_entity.type
_entity.pdbx_description
1 polymer ?
#
loop_
_entity_poly.entity_id
_entity_poly.type
_entity_poly.pdbx_seq_one_letter_code
_entity_poly.pdbx_strand_id
1 'polypeptide(L)'
;MKQKNAVKKVGALFTDYDGTISPINVSRLESRVPPEIMLMLNRIKERIPVAVITTKSLEFVVSKTPFACAWSALGGLETRIGEITSRASCLKTTRAVATALRYAKSLSEEVLAVEEKRDSRGEVVAFSVDWRFAYNQVIAEKTAMTVLSFCESLPVVTSRYNGQPFFDVFPCAVNKGKALLDLKQKLGVLDSVMFMGDSTVDNQAFELADIAVGVVHAETPKNLACDCFVRFEDIAGFFRCLIENDFLFDQNFPMIIQKKT
;
A
#
# COMPACT_ATOMS: atom_id res chain seq x y z
N MET A 1 -11.83 22.51 5.48
CA MET A 1 -10.73 22.94 4.57
C MET A 1 -9.43 22.83 5.34
N LYS A 2 -8.47 21.98 4.91
CA LYS A 2 -7.12 21.93 5.52
C LYS A 2 -6.45 23.30 5.27
N GLN A 3 -5.88 23.94 6.32
CA GLN A 3 -5.09 25.17 6.14
C GLN A 3 -3.84 24.84 5.30
N LYS A 4 -3.82 25.29 4.04
CA LYS A 4 -2.80 24.94 3.04
C LYS A 4 -1.39 25.51 3.31
N ASN A 5 -1.22 26.48 4.21
CA ASN A 5 0.02 27.27 4.35
C ASN A 5 0.71 27.13 5.73
N ALA A 6 0.27 26.24 6.60
CA ALA A 6 0.90 26.07 7.91
C ALA A 6 2.04 25.04 7.84
N VAL A 7 3.19 25.41 8.43
CA VAL A 7 4.27 24.44 8.68
C VAL A 7 3.74 23.37 9.66
N LYS A 8 3.90 22.11 9.32
CA LYS A 8 3.47 20.97 10.14
C LYS A 8 4.67 20.19 10.62
N LYS A 9 4.66 19.79 11.89
CA LYS A 9 5.63 18.84 12.43
C LYS A 9 5.16 17.43 12.10
N VAL A 10 5.98 16.67 11.38
CA VAL A 10 5.72 15.25 11.09
C VAL A 10 6.08 14.45 12.34
N GLY A 11 5.08 13.87 12.98
CA GLY A 11 5.23 13.02 14.17
C GLY A 11 5.25 11.53 13.87
N ALA A 12 4.81 11.11 12.64
CA ALA A 12 4.92 9.76 12.17
C ALA A 12 4.91 9.72 10.64
N LEU A 13 5.63 8.74 10.08
CA LEU A 13 5.62 8.42 8.65
C LEU A 13 4.91 7.08 8.42
N PHE A 14 3.77 7.10 7.75
CA PHE A 14 3.08 5.90 7.29
C PHE A 14 3.18 5.82 5.77
N THR A 15 3.37 4.63 5.24
CA THR A 15 3.61 4.47 3.79
C THR A 15 2.93 3.20 3.27
N ASP A 16 2.47 3.22 2.01
CA ASP A 16 2.26 2.00 1.26
C ASP A 16 3.61 1.36 0.91
N TYR A 17 3.59 0.16 0.32
CA TYR A 17 4.78 -0.59 -0.03
C TYR A 17 5.06 -0.58 -1.54
N ASP A 18 4.22 -1.27 -2.34
CA ASP A 18 4.42 -1.38 -3.79
C ASP A 18 4.17 -0.02 -4.48
N GLY A 19 5.07 0.39 -5.38
CA GLY A 19 4.96 1.67 -6.07
C GLY A 19 5.26 2.89 -5.21
N THR A 20 5.43 2.73 -3.88
CA THR A 20 5.67 3.83 -2.94
C THR A 20 7.10 3.79 -2.40
N ILE A 21 7.50 2.72 -1.73
CA ILE A 21 8.89 2.55 -1.22
C ILE A 21 9.59 1.36 -1.86
N SER A 22 8.88 0.56 -2.65
CA SER A 22 9.39 -0.51 -3.50
C SER A 22 8.95 -0.27 -4.93
N PRO A 23 9.76 -0.59 -5.96
CA PRO A 23 9.37 -0.42 -7.36
C PRO A 23 8.08 -1.19 -7.71
N ILE A 24 7.25 -0.62 -8.58
CA ILE A 24 5.95 -1.22 -8.96
C ILE A 24 6.09 -2.33 -10.01
N ASN A 25 7.04 -2.20 -10.94
CA ASN A 25 7.17 -3.10 -12.10
C ASN A 25 8.24 -4.17 -11.89
N VAL A 26 8.19 -4.84 -10.75
CA VAL A 26 9.10 -5.94 -10.40
C VAL A 26 8.31 -7.16 -9.97
N SER A 27 8.91 -8.35 -10.15
CA SER A 27 8.33 -9.58 -9.64
C SER A 27 8.28 -9.58 -8.11
N ARG A 28 7.41 -10.42 -7.52
CA ARG A 28 7.34 -10.58 -6.06
C ARG A 28 8.69 -10.92 -5.42
N LEU A 29 9.50 -11.74 -6.09
CA LEU A 29 10.81 -12.15 -5.57
C LEU A 29 11.81 -10.99 -5.58
N GLU A 30 11.73 -10.11 -6.58
CA GLU A 30 12.60 -8.95 -6.74
C GLU A 30 12.14 -7.74 -5.96
N SER A 31 10.86 -7.73 -5.50
CA SER A 31 10.28 -6.63 -4.74
C SER A 31 11.08 -6.44 -3.44
N ARG A 32 11.71 -5.27 -3.34
CA ARG A 32 12.50 -4.83 -2.18
C ARG A 32 12.58 -3.32 -2.14
N VAL A 33 12.75 -2.79 -0.95
CA VAL A 33 13.03 -1.36 -0.76
C VAL A 33 14.45 -1.07 -1.25
N PRO A 34 14.66 -0.11 -2.17
CA PRO A 34 16.00 0.30 -2.62
C PRO A 34 16.92 0.66 -1.44
N PRO A 35 18.22 0.34 -1.51
CA PRO A 35 19.16 0.55 -0.39
C PRO A 35 19.20 1.99 0.12
N GLU A 36 19.12 2.98 -0.77
CA GLU A 36 19.13 4.40 -0.44
C GLU A 36 17.85 4.83 0.31
N ILE A 37 16.68 4.31 -0.08
CA ILE A 37 15.39 4.53 0.63
C ILE A 37 15.45 3.83 1.99
N MET A 38 15.92 2.58 2.04
CA MET A 38 16.08 1.81 3.27
C MET A 38 16.97 2.53 4.28
N LEU A 39 18.09 3.11 3.82
CA LEU A 39 19.01 3.88 4.67
C LEU A 39 18.29 5.08 5.30
N MET A 40 17.53 5.83 4.52
CA MET A 40 16.81 7.00 5.04
C MET A 40 15.68 6.60 5.99
N LEU A 41 14.91 5.55 5.69
CA LEU A 41 13.86 5.05 6.58
C LEU A 41 14.43 4.54 7.92
N ASN A 42 15.63 3.94 7.91
CA ASN A 42 16.33 3.58 9.14
C ASN A 42 16.74 4.80 9.98
N ARG A 43 17.11 5.92 9.37
CA ARG A 43 17.38 7.18 10.08
C ARG A 43 16.11 7.85 10.60
N ILE A 44 15.00 7.78 9.83
CA ILE A 44 13.70 8.33 10.24
C ILE A 44 13.17 7.60 11.48
N LYS A 45 13.24 6.25 11.50
CA LYS A 45 12.72 5.44 12.62
C LYS A 45 13.38 5.71 13.96
N GLU A 46 14.59 6.28 13.97
CA GLU A 46 15.30 6.67 15.19
C GLU A 46 14.65 7.90 15.85
N ARG A 47 13.80 8.64 15.12
CA ARG A 47 13.23 9.91 15.57
C ARG A 47 11.71 9.92 15.63
N ILE A 48 11.05 9.25 14.70
CA ILE A 48 9.58 9.15 14.62
C ILE A 48 9.16 7.73 14.24
N PRO A 49 7.96 7.28 14.65
CA PRO A 49 7.41 6.00 14.23
C PRO A 49 7.28 5.91 12.70
N VAL A 50 7.70 4.77 12.14
CA VAL A 50 7.45 4.42 10.73
C VAL A 50 6.56 3.20 10.67
N ALA A 51 5.45 3.28 9.94
CA ALA A 51 4.54 2.15 9.74
C ALA A 51 4.24 1.91 8.26
N VAL A 52 3.92 0.65 7.92
CA VAL A 52 3.55 0.26 6.55
C VAL A 52 2.09 -0.17 6.50
N ILE A 53 1.32 0.38 5.53
CA ILE A 53 -0.08 0.06 5.29
C ILE A 53 -0.22 -0.45 3.86
N THR A 54 -0.44 -1.74 3.67
CA THR A 54 -0.37 -2.39 2.35
C THR A 54 -1.45 -3.45 2.15
N THR A 55 -1.72 -3.81 0.90
CA THR A 55 -2.56 -4.97 0.54
C THR A 55 -1.79 -6.29 0.53
N LYS A 56 -0.46 -6.29 0.70
CA LYS A 56 0.35 -7.51 0.87
C LYS A 56 0.03 -8.22 2.19
N SER A 57 0.43 -9.49 2.27
CA SER A 57 0.37 -10.26 3.52
C SER A 57 1.38 -9.75 4.56
N LEU A 58 1.06 -9.97 5.84
CA LEU A 58 1.92 -9.53 6.95
C LEU A 58 3.32 -10.18 6.89
N GLU A 59 3.39 -11.49 6.64
CA GLU A 59 4.66 -12.22 6.51
C GLU A 59 5.57 -11.60 5.43
N PHE A 60 5.00 -11.27 4.27
CA PHE A 60 5.74 -10.65 3.17
C PHE A 60 6.31 -9.29 3.58
N VAL A 61 5.46 -8.38 4.06
CA VAL A 61 5.87 -7.00 4.29
C VAL A 61 6.81 -6.83 5.48
N VAL A 62 6.61 -7.59 6.57
CA VAL A 62 7.50 -7.55 7.75
C VAL A 62 8.94 -7.88 7.39
N SER A 63 9.13 -8.94 6.58
CA SER A 63 10.48 -9.36 6.15
C SER A 63 11.19 -8.32 5.26
N LYS A 64 10.43 -7.49 4.54
CA LYS A 64 10.95 -6.50 3.58
C LYS A 64 11.15 -5.10 4.18
N THR A 65 10.55 -4.82 5.34
CA THR A 65 10.53 -3.48 5.96
C THR A 65 10.96 -3.48 7.44
N PRO A 66 12.22 -3.90 7.75
CA PRO A 66 12.70 -4.04 9.13
C PRO A 66 12.85 -2.71 9.88
N PHE A 67 12.70 -1.58 9.18
CA PHE A 67 12.67 -0.25 9.76
C PHE A 67 11.32 0.09 10.40
N ALA A 68 10.24 -0.55 9.98
CA ALA A 68 8.92 -0.23 10.50
C ALA A 68 8.70 -0.80 11.92
N CYS A 69 7.99 -0.05 12.75
CA CYS A 69 7.57 -0.48 14.09
C CYS A 69 6.15 -1.05 14.11
N ALA A 70 5.39 -0.85 13.02
CA ALA A 70 4.03 -1.34 12.87
C ALA A 70 3.69 -1.60 11.39
N TRP A 71 2.81 -2.59 11.18
CA TRP A 71 2.34 -2.98 9.85
C TRP A 71 0.83 -3.17 9.88
N SER A 72 0.16 -2.62 8.88
CA SER A 72 -1.24 -2.93 8.59
C SER A 72 -1.33 -3.56 7.20
N ALA A 73 -1.46 -4.87 7.20
CA ALA A 73 -1.44 -5.73 6.02
C ALA A 73 -2.86 -6.07 5.52
N LEU A 74 -2.94 -6.71 4.34
CA LEU A 74 -4.22 -7.14 3.74
C LEU A 74 -5.23 -5.99 3.64
N GLY A 75 -4.74 -4.78 3.30
CA GLY A 75 -5.58 -3.60 3.16
C GLY A 75 -6.19 -3.07 4.46
N GLY A 76 -5.56 -3.32 5.61
CA GLY A 76 -6.05 -2.91 6.93
C GLY A 76 -6.73 -4.01 7.72
N LEU A 77 -6.81 -5.24 7.18
CA LEU A 77 -7.52 -6.34 7.84
C LEU A 77 -6.68 -7.07 8.89
N GLU A 78 -5.36 -6.94 8.84
CA GLU A 78 -4.44 -7.52 9.81
C GLU A 78 -3.37 -6.50 10.20
N THR A 79 -3.20 -6.25 11.50
CA THR A 79 -2.26 -5.23 12.00
C THR A 79 -1.34 -5.85 13.05
N ARG A 80 -0.02 -5.59 12.91
CA ARG A 80 1.01 -5.97 13.88
C ARG A 80 1.72 -4.73 14.41
N ILE A 81 1.86 -4.65 15.73
CA ILE A 81 2.65 -3.62 16.44
C ILE A 81 3.53 -4.35 17.43
N GLY A 82 4.85 -4.27 17.26
CA GLY A 82 5.77 -5.14 17.98
C GLY A 82 5.40 -6.61 17.82
N GLU A 83 5.17 -7.32 18.92
CA GLU A 83 4.77 -8.74 18.91
C GLU A 83 3.25 -8.96 18.87
N ILE A 84 2.46 -7.90 19.00
CA ILE A 84 1.00 -8.02 19.07
C ILE A 84 0.41 -7.96 17.66
N THR A 85 -0.28 -9.03 17.26
CA THR A 85 -1.03 -9.08 16.00
C THR A 85 -2.53 -9.07 16.30
N SER A 86 -3.25 -8.16 15.64
CA SER A 86 -4.72 -8.05 15.68
C SER A 86 -5.30 -8.25 14.30
N ARG A 87 -6.50 -8.85 14.22
CA ARG A 87 -7.17 -9.20 12.96
C ARG A 87 -8.61 -8.73 12.98
N ALA A 88 -9.08 -8.25 11.84
CA ALA A 88 -10.50 -7.97 11.65
C ALA A 88 -11.29 -9.29 11.74
N SER A 89 -12.46 -9.25 12.36
CA SER A 89 -13.33 -10.44 12.53
C SER A 89 -13.79 -11.05 11.21
N CYS A 90 -13.87 -10.25 10.15
CA CYS A 90 -14.20 -10.69 8.80
C CYS A 90 -13.00 -11.34 8.06
N LEU A 91 -11.77 -11.18 8.55
CA LEU A 91 -10.59 -11.81 7.93
C LEU A 91 -10.52 -13.28 8.29
N LYS A 92 -11.09 -14.10 7.44
CA LYS A 92 -11.08 -15.56 7.57
C LYS A 92 -11.22 -16.21 6.18
N THR A 93 -10.77 -17.44 6.05
CA THR A 93 -11.05 -18.25 4.87
C THR A 93 -12.56 -18.45 4.74
N THR A 94 -13.13 -17.97 3.65
CA THR A 94 -14.55 -18.16 3.33
C THR A 94 -14.70 -19.15 2.18
N ARG A 95 -15.86 -19.83 2.13
CA ARG A 95 -16.17 -20.70 0.99
C ARG A 95 -16.13 -19.92 -0.33
N ALA A 96 -16.54 -18.65 -0.32
CA ALA A 96 -16.54 -17.78 -1.49
C ALA A 96 -15.11 -17.50 -1.99
N VAL A 97 -14.19 -17.09 -1.10
CA VAL A 97 -12.77 -16.88 -1.45
C VAL A 97 -12.14 -18.17 -1.97
N ALA A 98 -12.36 -19.31 -1.30
CA ALA A 98 -11.84 -20.59 -1.73
C ALA A 98 -12.37 -21.03 -3.11
N THR A 99 -13.64 -20.74 -3.41
CA THR A 99 -14.26 -21.02 -4.71
C THR A 99 -13.69 -20.11 -5.80
N ALA A 100 -13.58 -18.79 -5.52
CA ALA A 100 -12.98 -17.81 -6.43
C ALA A 100 -11.53 -18.17 -6.76
N LEU A 101 -10.73 -18.51 -5.74
CA LEU A 101 -9.33 -18.90 -5.92
C LEU A 101 -9.17 -20.17 -6.78
N ARG A 102 -9.98 -21.19 -6.54
CA ARG A 102 -9.95 -22.40 -7.38
C ARG A 102 -10.29 -22.10 -8.83
N TYR A 103 -11.30 -21.27 -9.07
CA TYR A 103 -11.66 -20.85 -10.41
C TYR A 103 -10.55 -20.04 -11.07
N ALA A 104 -9.96 -19.08 -10.37
CA ALA A 104 -8.80 -18.33 -10.88
C ALA A 104 -7.65 -19.25 -11.26
N LYS A 105 -7.30 -20.21 -10.39
CA LYS A 105 -6.24 -21.19 -10.66
C LYS A 105 -6.55 -22.13 -11.85
N SER A 106 -7.81 -22.50 -12.06
CA SER A 106 -8.19 -23.37 -13.20
C SER A 106 -8.07 -22.67 -14.56
N LEU A 107 -8.02 -21.35 -14.60
CA LEU A 107 -7.85 -20.56 -15.82
C LEU A 107 -6.45 -19.93 -15.94
N SER A 108 -5.60 -20.09 -14.92
CA SER A 108 -4.31 -19.36 -14.87
C SER A 108 -3.19 -19.96 -15.71
N GLU A 109 -3.34 -21.19 -16.20
CA GLU A 109 -2.30 -21.97 -16.89
C GLU A 109 -1.42 -21.10 -17.81
N GLU A 110 -0.20 -20.74 -17.36
CA GLU A 110 0.80 -19.91 -18.05
C GLU A 110 0.36 -18.49 -18.45
N VAL A 111 -0.90 -18.09 -18.16
CA VAL A 111 -1.49 -16.83 -18.62
C VAL A 111 -1.59 -15.80 -17.50
N LEU A 112 -1.89 -16.24 -16.29
CA LEU A 112 -2.07 -15.38 -15.11
C LEU A 112 -1.22 -15.85 -13.95
N ALA A 113 -0.62 -14.91 -13.21
CA ALA A 113 -0.08 -15.19 -11.89
C ALA A 113 -1.17 -15.06 -10.83
N VAL A 114 -1.46 -16.14 -10.10
CA VAL A 114 -2.41 -16.16 -8.98
C VAL A 114 -1.65 -16.29 -7.68
N GLU A 115 -1.58 -15.21 -6.91
CA GLU A 115 -0.85 -15.15 -5.65
C GLU A 115 -1.80 -15.33 -4.46
N GLU A 116 -1.62 -16.37 -3.66
CA GLU A 116 -2.32 -16.55 -2.39
C GLU A 116 -1.81 -15.53 -1.35
N LYS A 117 -2.73 -14.90 -0.64
CA LYS A 117 -2.43 -14.06 0.52
C LYS A 117 -2.85 -14.78 1.79
N ARG A 118 -1.86 -15.07 2.64
CA ARG A 118 -2.05 -15.77 3.91
C ARG A 118 -2.03 -14.78 5.06
N ASP A 119 -2.87 -15.04 6.04
CA ASP A 119 -2.81 -14.33 7.31
C ASP A 119 -1.70 -14.89 8.23
N SER A 120 -1.52 -14.29 9.40
CA SER A 120 -0.52 -14.71 10.40
C SER A 120 -0.72 -16.12 10.98
N ARG A 121 -1.84 -16.78 10.70
CA ARG A 121 -2.11 -18.19 11.05
C ARG A 121 -1.78 -19.14 9.91
N GLY A 122 -1.33 -18.62 8.75
CA GLY A 122 -1.06 -19.42 7.56
C GLY A 122 -2.30 -19.75 6.72
N GLU A 123 -3.49 -19.26 7.09
CA GLU A 123 -4.71 -19.48 6.32
C GLU A 123 -4.75 -18.62 5.07
N VAL A 124 -5.17 -19.18 3.93
CA VAL A 124 -5.40 -18.40 2.71
C VAL A 124 -6.70 -17.63 2.86
N VAL A 125 -6.60 -16.31 2.99
CA VAL A 125 -7.73 -15.42 3.27
C VAL A 125 -8.08 -14.48 2.11
N ALA A 126 -7.14 -14.29 1.18
CA ALA A 126 -7.29 -13.42 0.01
C ALA A 126 -6.34 -13.92 -1.11
N PHE A 127 -6.44 -13.34 -2.30
CA PHE A 127 -5.50 -13.61 -3.39
C PHE A 127 -5.44 -12.43 -4.36
N SER A 128 -4.36 -12.38 -5.16
CA SER A 128 -4.21 -11.47 -6.30
C SER A 128 -4.26 -12.24 -7.60
N VAL A 129 -4.75 -11.59 -8.65
CA VAL A 129 -4.63 -12.03 -10.04
C VAL A 129 -3.82 -10.98 -10.76
N ASP A 130 -2.67 -11.37 -11.33
CA ASP A 130 -1.69 -10.48 -11.94
C ASP A 130 -1.29 -10.99 -13.32
N TRP A 131 -1.34 -10.13 -14.33
CA TRP A 131 -0.96 -10.46 -15.71
C TRP A 131 0.09 -9.50 -16.28
N ARG A 132 0.78 -8.73 -15.42
CA ARG A 132 1.84 -7.78 -15.84
C ARG A 132 2.91 -8.41 -16.70
N PHE A 133 3.28 -9.64 -16.39
CA PHE A 133 4.37 -10.36 -17.04
C PHE A 133 3.89 -11.47 -17.99
N ALA A 134 2.62 -11.46 -18.35
CA ALA A 134 2.07 -12.43 -19.29
C ALA A 134 2.66 -12.26 -20.69
N TYR A 135 2.99 -13.38 -21.33
CA TYR A 135 3.53 -13.37 -22.70
C TYR A 135 2.54 -12.78 -23.71
N ASN A 136 1.24 -13.11 -23.57
CA ASN A 136 0.18 -12.57 -24.41
C ASN A 136 -0.79 -11.73 -23.57
N GLN A 137 -0.58 -10.42 -23.57
CA GLN A 137 -1.36 -9.47 -22.76
C GLN A 137 -2.86 -9.48 -23.09
N VAL A 138 -3.23 -9.66 -24.38
CA VAL A 138 -4.65 -9.65 -24.80
C VAL A 138 -5.39 -10.87 -24.23
N ILE A 139 -4.77 -12.06 -24.35
CA ILE A 139 -5.37 -13.29 -23.80
C ILE A 139 -5.42 -13.19 -22.27
N ALA A 140 -4.33 -12.72 -21.65
CA ALA A 140 -4.22 -12.60 -20.21
C ALA A 140 -5.27 -11.65 -19.63
N GLU A 141 -5.45 -10.48 -20.21
CA GLU A 141 -6.46 -9.52 -19.81
C GLU A 141 -7.89 -10.10 -19.95
N LYS A 142 -8.20 -10.73 -21.09
CA LYS A 142 -9.50 -11.37 -21.30
C LYS A 142 -9.77 -12.45 -20.24
N THR A 143 -8.77 -13.28 -19.95
CA THR A 143 -8.88 -14.34 -18.93
C THR A 143 -9.04 -13.72 -17.54
N ALA A 144 -8.26 -12.69 -17.20
CA ALA A 144 -8.36 -11.97 -15.93
C ALA A 144 -9.75 -11.34 -15.75
N MET A 145 -10.33 -10.74 -16.80
CA MET A 145 -11.69 -10.18 -16.73
C MET A 145 -12.75 -11.27 -16.56
N THR A 146 -12.56 -12.47 -17.12
CA THR A 146 -13.44 -13.62 -16.86
C THR A 146 -13.38 -14.04 -15.39
N VAL A 147 -12.17 -14.13 -14.82
CA VAL A 147 -11.99 -14.40 -13.38
C VAL A 147 -12.64 -13.31 -12.53
N LEU A 148 -12.43 -12.04 -12.87
CA LEU A 148 -13.01 -10.91 -12.14
C LEU A 148 -14.55 -10.99 -12.12
N SER A 149 -15.19 -11.18 -13.28
CA SER A 149 -16.65 -11.31 -13.38
C SER A 149 -17.18 -12.46 -12.53
N PHE A 150 -16.46 -13.59 -12.50
CA PHE A 150 -16.83 -14.70 -11.62
C PHE A 150 -16.70 -14.31 -10.13
N CYS A 151 -15.61 -13.64 -9.74
CA CYS A 151 -15.42 -13.16 -8.36
C CYS A 151 -16.55 -12.20 -7.95
N GLU A 152 -16.95 -11.28 -8.84
CA GLU A 152 -18.04 -10.31 -8.59
C GLU A 152 -19.42 -10.97 -8.43
N SER A 153 -19.60 -12.20 -8.89
CA SER A 153 -20.81 -12.99 -8.65
C SER A 153 -20.85 -13.68 -7.29
N LEU A 154 -19.77 -13.63 -6.52
CA LEU A 154 -19.62 -14.24 -5.20
C LEU A 154 -19.60 -13.17 -4.09
N PRO A 155 -19.91 -13.53 -2.84
CA PRO A 155 -19.80 -12.61 -1.70
C PRO A 155 -18.34 -12.40 -1.29
N VAL A 156 -17.56 -11.79 -2.17
CA VAL A 156 -16.18 -11.34 -1.98
C VAL A 156 -16.06 -9.88 -2.40
N VAL A 157 -14.97 -9.24 -2.02
CA VAL A 157 -14.66 -7.86 -2.43
C VAL A 157 -13.46 -7.87 -3.37
N THR A 158 -13.62 -7.27 -4.54
CA THR A 158 -12.56 -7.08 -5.51
C THR A 158 -11.99 -5.67 -5.42
N SER A 159 -10.67 -5.53 -5.43
CA SER A 159 -9.96 -4.25 -5.49
C SER A 159 -9.21 -4.16 -6.80
N ARG A 160 -9.62 -3.22 -7.68
CA ARG A 160 -8.95 -2.93 -8.95
C ARG A 160 -8.06 -1.70 -8.80
N TYR A 161 -6.97 -1.69 -9.53
CA TYR A 161 -6.00 -0.59 -9.55
C TYR A 161 -6.03 0.05 -10.94
N ASN A 162 -6.42 1.33 -11.02
CA ASN A 162 -6.60 2.01 -12.29
C ASN A 162 -5.37 1.94 -13.18
N GLY A 163 -5.54 1.37 -14.37
CA GLY A 163 -4.46 1.20 -15.36
C GLY A 163 -3.42 0.12 -15.01
N GLN A 164 -3.61 -0.61 -13.90
CA GLN A 164 -2.71 -1.69 -13.53
C GLN A 164 -3.26 -3.05 -13.94
N PRO A 165 -2.44 -3.92 -14.51
CA PRO A 165 -2.86 -5.25 -14.96
C PRO A 165 -2.88 -6.28 -13.81
N PHE A 166 -3.55 -5.94 -12.72
CA PHE A 166 -3.81 -6.85 -11.59
C PHE A 166 -5.01 -6.39 -10.77
N PHE A 167 -5.58 -7.30 -10.00
CA PHE A 167 -6.59 -7.03 -8.99
C PHE A 167 -6.44 -7.97 -7.80
N ASP A 168 -6.98 -7.52 -6.66
CA ASP A 168 -7.04 -8.31 -5.42
C ASP A 168 -8.46 -8.77 -5.12
N VAL A 169 -8.58 -9.93 -4.46
CA VAL A 169 -9.84 -10.48 -3.95
C VAL A 169 -9.75 -10.72 -2.46
N PHE A 170 -10.65 -10.12 -1.70
CA PHE A 170 -10.72 -10.16 -0.24
C PHE A 170 -12.04 -10.74 0.27
N PRO A 171 -12.08 -11.28 1.49
CA PRO A 171 -13.33 -11.79 2.11
C PRO A 171 -14.28 -10.66 2.53
N CYS A 172 -13.78 -9.44 2.71
CA CYS A 172 -14.52 -8.27 3.14
C CYS A 172 -13.82 -6.98 2.69
N ALA A 173 -14.49 -5.85 2.87
CA ALA A 173 -13.98 -4.54 2.47
C ALA A 173 -12.66 -4.19 3.18
N VAL A 174 -11.68 -3.74 2.40
CA VAL A 174 -10.42 -3.18 2.85
C VAL A 174 -10.54 -1.67 3.06
N ASN A 175 -9.79 -1.12 4.01
CA ASN A 175 -9.82 0.31 4.28
C ASN A 175 -8.49 0.80 4.87
N LYS A 176 -7.60 1.31 4.01
CA LYS A 176 -6.30 1.88 4.43
C LYS A 176 -6.45 3.13 5.31
N GLY A 177 -7.52 3.90 5.13
CA GLY A 177 -7.78 5.07 5.97
C GLY A 177 -8.11 4.70 7.41
N LYS A 178 -8.98 3.70 7.62
CA LYS A 178 -9.24 3.15 8.96
C LYS A 178 -7.96 2.59 9.58
N ALA A 179 -7.15 1.87 8.80
CA ALA A 179 -5.87 1.34 9.25
C ALA A 179 -4.92 2.45 9.71
N LEU A 180 -4.88 3.59 8.99
CA LEU A 180 -4.09 4.77 9.36
C LEU A 180 -4.52 5.32 10.72
N LEU A 181 -5.83 5.52 10.92
CA LEU A 181 -6.36 6.05 12.19
C LEU A 181 -6.11 5.09 13.36
N ASP A 182 -6.32 3.79 13.15
CA ASP A 182 -6.06 2.76 14.16
C ASP A 182 -4.57 2.73 14.56
N LEU A 183 -3.65 2.85 13.59
CA LEU A 183 -2.23 2.92 13.85
C LEU A 183 -1.83 4.21 14.56
N LYS A 184 -2.35 5.38 14.10
CA LYS A 184 -2.12 6.67 14.74
C LYS A 184 -2.48 6.62 16.23
N GLN A 185 -3.65 6.08 16.54
CA GLN A 185 -4.13 5.94 17.92
C GLN A 185 -3.26 4.97 18.73
N LYS A 186 -3.00 3.77 18.21
CA LYS A 186 -2.25 2.72 18.92
C LYS A 186 -0.78 3.07 19.14
N LEU A 187 -0.17 3.85 18.25
CA LEU A 187 1.20 4.34 18.41
C LEU A 187 1.28 5.64 19.23
N GLY A 188 0.14 6.19 19.67
CA GLY A 188 0.10 7.41 20.49
C GLY A 188 0.62 8.65 19.73
N VAL A 189 0.46 8.73 18.42
CA VAL A 189 0.96 9.85 17.60
C VAL A 189 0.07 11.07 17.82
N LEU A 190 0.62 12.13 18.42
CA LEU A 190 -0.08 13.39 18.70
C LEU A 190 0.11 14.41 17.58
N ASP A 191 1.28 14.44 16.97
CA ASP A 191 1.62 15.33 15.85
C ASP A 191 1.02 14.83 14.52
N SER A 192 1.40 15.50 13.43
CA SER A 192 0.90 15.19 12.09
C SER A 192 1.41 13.83 11.60
N VAL A 193 0.51 13.02 11.07
CA VAL A 193 0.87 11.81 10.30
C VAL A 193 1.04 12.20 8.85
N MET A 194 2.25 11.92 8.31
CA MET A 194 2.50 11.93 6.88
C MET A 194 2.18 10.53 6.33
N PHE A 195 1.34 10.46 5.30
CA PHE A 195 1.07 9.21 4.56
C PHE A 195 1.56 9.33 3.13
N MET A 196 2.28 8.29 2.66
CA MET A 196 2.77 8.18 1.29
C MET A 196 2.12 6.99 0.60
N GLY A 197 1.70 7.16 -0.66
CA GLY A 197 1.06 6.12 -1.48
C GLY A 197 1.13 6.47 -2.97
N ASP A 198 0.83 5.53 -3.86
CA ASP A 198 0.94 5.72 -5.31
C ASP A 198 -0.35 5.48 -6.09
N SER A 199 -1.36 4.91 -5.46
CA SER A 199 -2.55 4.39 -6.14
C SER A 199 -3.88 4.87 -5.56
N THR A 200 -4.97 4.67 -6.29
CA THR A 200 -6.32 5.10 -5.86
C THR A 200 -6.83 4.35 -4.63
N VAL A 201 -6.30 3.16 -4.31
CA VAL A 201 -6.63 2.46 -3.06
C VAL A 201 -6.04 3.16 -1.83
N ASP A 202 -5.09 4.09 -2.03
CA ASP A 202 -4.53 4.94 -0.98
C ASP A 202 -5.37 6.16 -0.66
N ASN A 203 -6.35 6.52 -1.52
CA ASN A 203 -7.18 7.71 -1.34
C ASN A 203 -7.85 7.76 0.03
N GLN A 204 -8.31 6.61 0.55
CA GLN A 204 -8.89 6.53 1.88
C GLN A 204 -7.91 6.95 2.99
N ALA A 205 -6.62 6.65 2.82
CA ALA A 205 -5.57 7.07 3.76
C ALA A 205 -5.15 8.52 3.50
N PHE A 206 -5.03 8.95 2.25
CA PHE A 206 -4.75 10.35 1.90
C PHE A 206 -5.77 11.32 2.49
N GLU A 207 -7.06 10.98 2.44
CA GLU A 207 -8.13 11.82 2.98
C GLU A 207 -8.03 12.03 4.49
N LEU A 208 -7.50 11.03 5.21
CA LEU A 208 -7.42 11.01 6.67
C LEU A 208 -6.03 11.36 7.21
N ALA A 209 -5.00 11.36 6.38
CA ALA A 209 -3.67 11.82 6.76
C ALA A 209 -3.63 13.33 6.99
N ASP A 210 -2.77 13.79 7.89
CA ASP A 210 -2.52 15.21 8.11
C ASP A 210 -1.71 15.83 6.96
N ILE A 211 -0.80 15.02 6.37
CA ILE A 211 0.02 15.33 5.20
C ILE A 211 -0.06 14.14 4.25
N ALA A 212 -0.57 14.36 3.05
CA ALA A 212 -0.78 13.33 2.04
C ALA A 212 0.18 13.53 0.86
N VAL A 213 1.12 12.60 0.66
CA VAL A 213 2.15 12.67 -0.38
C VAL A 213 1.95 11.54 -1.38
N GLY A 214 1.59 11.86 -2.61
CA GLY A 214 1.49 10.90 -3.71
C GLY A 214 2.88 10.58 -4.29
N VAL A 215 3.15 9.31 -4.59
CA VAL A 215 4.36 8.91 -5.30
C VAL A 215 4.04 8.72 -6.78
N VAL A 216 4.89 9.25 -7.65
CA VAL A 216 4.73 9.18 -9.10
C VAL A 216 5.94 8.54 -9.77
N HIS A 217 5.70 7.72 -10.79
CA HIS A 217 6.75 7.04 -11.55
C HIS A 217 7.05 7.74 -12.88
N ALA A 218 6.07 7.90 -13.76
CA ALA A 218 6.25 8.57 -15.04
C ALA A 218 5.34 9.78 -15.18
N GLU A 219 4.04 9.59 -15.00
CA GLU A 219 3.04 10.64 -15.10
C GLU A 219 2.33 10.85 -13.76
N THR A 220 1.95 12.09 -13.48
CA THR A 220 1.20 12.44 -12.26
C THR A 220 -0.23 11.89 -12.38
N PRO A 221 -0.65 10.95 -11.52
CA PRO A 221 -2.00 10.40 -11.55
C PRO A 221 -3.04 11.48 -11.24
N LYS A 222 -4.09 11.57 -12.07
CA LYS A 222 -5.13 12.61 -11.92
C LYS A 222 -6.06 12.41 -10.72
N ASN A 223 -6.19 11.18 -10.23
CA ASN A 223 -7.25 10.77 -9.30
C ASN A 223 -6.75 10.43 -7.88
N LEU A 224 -5.55 10.87 -7.48
CA LEU A 224 -5.09 10.71 -6.11
C LEU A 224 -5.56 11.86 -5.22
N ALA A 225 -6.04 11.53 -4.03
CA ALA A 225 -6.51 12.50 -3.02
C ALA A 225 -5.37 13.10 -2.17
N CYS A 226 -4.13 13.08 -2.66
CA CYS A 226 -2.96 13.61 -1.97
C CYS A 226 -2.86 15.15 -2.06
N ASP A 227 -2.05 15.75 -1.18
CA ASP A 227 -1.79 17.20 -1.13
C ASP A 227 -0.73 17.62 -2.16
N CYS A 228 0.30 16.79 -2.36
CA CYS A 228 1.42 16.99 -3.29
C CYS A 228 1.97 15.65 -3.76
N PHE A 229 2.98 15.69 -4.66
CA PHE A 229 3.62 14.49 -5.18
C PHE A 229 5.14 14.54 -4.98
N VAL A 230 5.77 13.37 -4.97
CA VAL A 230 7.21 13.16 -5.09
C VAL A 230 7.47 12.10 -6.15
N ARG A 231 8.54 12.21 -6.92
CA ARG A 231 8.94 11.15 -7.84
C ARG A 231 9.55 9.98 -7.09
N PHE A 232 9.34 8.77 -7.58
CA PHE A 232 9.90 7.58 -6.94
C PHE A 232 11.41 7.65 -6.82
N GLU A 233 12.11 8.12 -7.87
CA GLU A 233 13.56 8.32 -7.88
C GLU A 233 14.07 9.36 -6.88
N ASP A 234 13.21 10.28 -6.45
CA ASP A 234 13.54 11.37 -5.53
C ASP A 234 13.24 11.06 -4.06
N ILE A 235 12.63 9.91 -3.73
CA ILE A 235 12.17 9.58 -2.37
C ILE A 235 13.30 9.61 -1.35
N ALA A 236 14.49 9.06 -1.68
CA ALA A 236 15.61 9.08 -0.76
C ALA A 236 16.08 10.51 -0.46
N GLY A 237 16.09 11.38 -1.47
CA GLY A 237 16.38 12.82 -1.33
C GLY A 237 15.31 13.54 -0.49
N PHE A 238 14.03 13.26 -0.75
CA PHE A 238 12.89 13.78 0.01
C PHE A 238 13.00 13.42 1.51
N PHE A 239 13.30 12.17 1.83
CA PHE A 239 13.50 11.74 3.22
C PHE A 239 14.72 12.39 3.85
N ARG A 240 15.81 12.59 3.09
CA ARG A 240 16.98 13.33 3.59
C ARG A 240 16.60 14.77 3.96
N CYS A 241 15.90 15.49 3.08
CA CYS A 241 15.43 16.83 3.36
C CYS A 241 14.50 16.87 4.58
N LEU A 242 13.64 15.85 4.77
CA LEU A 242 12.75 15.75 5.93
C LEU A 242 13.52 15.64 7.23
N ILE A 243 14.60 14.84 7.26
CA ILE A 243 15.48 14.68 8.41
C ILE A 243 16.24 15.99 8.68
N GLU A 244 16.83 16.60 7.66
CA GLU A 244 17.64 17.83 7.75
C GLU A 244 16.79 19.03 8.17
N ASN A 245 15.51 19.06 7.80
CA ASN A 245 14.54 20.09 8.21
C ASN A 245 13.82 19.76 9.54
N ASP A 246 14.40 18.90 10.36
CA ASP A 246 13.86 18.49 11.67
C ASP A 246 12.39 18.10 11.61
N PHE A 247 11.95 17.38 10.54
CA PHE A 247 10.58 16.92 10.31
C PHE A 247 9.55 18.04 10.17
N LEU A 248 9.97 19.24 9.84
CA LEU A 248 9.05 20.33 9.48
C LEU A 248 8.73 20.23 7.98
N PHE A 249 7.45 20.29 7.66
CA PHE A 249 6.93 20.14 6.31
C PHE A 249 5.93 21.27 5.99
N ASP A 250 6.06 21.87 4.82
CA ASP A 250 5.11 22.85 4.27
C ASP A 250 4.97 22.68 2.74
N GLN A 251 4.17 23.54 2.14
CA GLN A 251 3.91 23.55 0.70
C GLN A 251 5.14 23.88 -0.17
N ASN A 252 6.20 24.46 0.38
CA ASN A 252 7.43 24.81 -0.33
C ASN A 252 8.54 23.78 -0.06
N PHE A 253 8.19 22.63 0.53
CA PHE A 253 9.16 21.61 0.87
C PHE A 253 9.93 21.15 -0.39
N PRO A 254 11.26 20.94 -0.30
CA PRO A 254 12.06 20.49 -1.44
C PRO A 254 11.55 19.19 -2.06
N MET A 255 11.76 19.01 -3.37
CA MET A 255 11.46 17.80 -4.13
C MET A 255 9.97 17.46 -4.31
N ILE A 256 9.04 18.26 -3.79
CA ILE A 256 7.62 18.04 -4.06
C ILE A 256 7.20 18.67 -5.39
N ILE A 257 6.26 18.00 -6.03
CA ILE A 257 5.53 18.49 -7.18
C ILE A 257 4.15 18.93 -6.70
N GLN A 258 3.82 20.20 -6.90
CA GLN A 258 2.52 20.73 -6.51
C GLN A 258 1.40 20.12 -7.35
N LYS A 259 0.32 19.75 -6.70
CA LYS A 259 -0.89 19.33 -7.38
C LYS A 259 -1.49 20.53 -8.11
N LYS A 260 -1.57 20.44 -9.45
CA LYS A 260 -2.29 21.47 -10.22
C LYS A 260 -3.77 21.44 -9.81
N THR A 261 -4.24 22.55 -9.30
CA THR A 261 -5.64 22.78 -8.91
C THR A 261 -6.56 22.80 -10.12
#